data_8fa5cdd13f57d07de8462d13139c332d
#
_entry.id   8fa5cdd13f57d07de8462d13139c332d
#
_cell.length_a   1.000
_cell.length_b   1.000
_cell.length_c   1.000
_cell.angle_alpha   90.00
_cell.angle_beta   90.00
_cell.angle_gamma   90.00
#
_symmetry.space_group_name_H-M   'P 1'
#
loop_
_entity.id
_entity.type
_entity.pdbx_description
1 polymer ?
#
loop_
_entity_poly.entity_id
_entity_poly.type
_entity_poly.pdbx_seq_one_letter_code
_entity_poly.pdbx_strand_id
1 'polypeptide(L)'
;MKKFKKVLTILVLALIINYSVNAQHVLRATKYYAGHNCGWITADGSRINETRVKNGQDRWVALSPDMKKLGYNFGDTIRIESDNPHLNGQWIFKDSMSSKKKKSIDFLMPRKSDYFNNPCYVTIYKVEKA
;
A
#
# COMPACT_ATOMS: atom_id res chain seq x y z
N MET A 1 38.58 11.21 -27.95
CA MET A 1 38.55 10.74 -26.56
C MET A 1 37.76 11.61 -25.60
N LYS A 2 37.79 12.93 -25.70
CA LYS A 2 37.02 13.84 -24.84
C LYS A 2 35.49 13.73 -25.02
N LYS A 3 35.00 13.40 -26.21
CA LYS A 3 33.55 13.21 -26.50
C LYS A 3 32.98 11.93 -25.87
N PHE A 4 33.78 10.90 -25.67
CA PHE A 4 33.36 9.62 -25.10
C PHE A 4 33.06 9.70 -23.60
N LYS A 5 33.84 10.48 -22.85
CA LYS A 5 33.62 10.69 -21.41
C LYS A 5 32.35 11.47 -21.08
N LYS A 6 31.94 12.44 -21.93
CA LYS A 6 30.71 13.21 -21.73
C LYS A 6 29.45 12.37 -21.97
N VAL A 7 29.44 11.48 -22.95
CA VAL A 7 28.31 10.59 -23.24
C VAL A 7 28.10 9.58 -22.11
N LEU A 8 29.16 9.03 -21.53
CA LEU A 8 29.09 8.09 -20.43
C LEU A 8 28.53 8.75 -19.16
N THR A 9 28.91 9.99 -18.87
CA THR A 9 28.40 10.74 -17.72
C THR A 9 26.90 11.05 -17.83
N ILE A 10 26.38 11.37 -19.02
CA ILE A 10 24.97 11.62 -19.27
C ILE A 10 24.16 10.33 -19.10
N LEU A 11 24.64 9.19 -19.55
CA LEU A 11 23.97 7.88 -19.39
C LEU A 11 23.87 7.46 -17.92
N VAL A 12 24.89 7.70 -17.11
CA VAL A 12 24.89 7.39 -15.66
C VAL A 12 23.89 8.29 -14.93
N LEU A 13 23.80 9.59 -15.27
CA LEU A 13 22.82 10.52 -14.71
C LEU A 13 21.38 10.13 -15.08
N ALA A 14 21.12 9.70 -16.31
CA ALA A 14 19.79 9.23 -16.74
C ALA A 14 19.36 7.97 -15.99
N LEU A 15 20.27 7.04 -15.71
CA LEU A 15 20.00 5.85 -14.91
C LEU A 15 19.69 6.19 -13.45
N ILE A 16 20.38 7.14 -12.86
CA ILE A 16 20.14 7.60 -11.48
C ILE A 16 18.76 8.26 -11.35
N ILE A 17 18.34 9.05 -12.34
CA ILE A 17 17.02 9.69 -12.35
C ILE A 17 15.89 8.66 -12.42
N ASN A 18 16.06 7.54 -13.12
CA ASN A 18 15.06 6.47 -13.20
C ASN A 18 14.90 5.66 -11.90
N TYR A 19 15.89 5.68 -11.00
CA TYR A 19 15.82 5.00 -9.71
C TYR A 19 15.13 5.79 -8.59
N SER A 20 14.88 7.09 -8.77
CA SER A 20 14.40 7.97 -7.70
C SER A 20 12.87 8.14 -7.66
N VAL A 21 12.09 7.29 -8.36
CA VAL A 21 10.68 7.60 -8.71
C VAL A 21 9.66 7.14 -7.69
N ASN A 22 9.98 6.29 -6.71
CA ASN A 22 8.98 5.79 -5.76
C ASN A 22 9.21 6.35 -4.35
N ALA A 23 8.45 7.40 -4.01
CA ALA A 23 8.41 7.89 -2.65
C ALA A 23 7.91 6.79 -1.71
N GLN A 24 8.65 6.57 -0.64
CA GLN A 24 8.29 5.64 0.42
C GLN A 24 7.59 6.39 1.55
N HIS A 25 6.60 5.76 2.16
CA HIS A 25 5.90 6.30 3.30
C HIS A 25 5.85 5.26 4.42
N VAL A 26 6.18 5.68 5.63
CA VAL A 26 6.05 4.83 6.82
C VAL A 26 4.71 5.12 7.46
N LEU A 27 3.87 4.10 7.58
CA LEU A 27 2.52 4.22 8.12
C LEU A 27 2.33 3.34 9.35
N ARG A 28 1.46 3.82 10.24
CA ARG A 28 0.97 3.02 11.35
C ARG A 28 -0.08 2.04 10.83
N ALA A 29 0.14 0.76 11.05
CA ALA A 29 -0.70 -0.32 10.54
C ALA A 29 -1.65 -0.85 11.61
N THR A 30 -2.90 -1.01 11.22
CA THR A 30 -3.95 -1.67 11.98
C THR A 30 -4.66 -2.68 11.09
N LYS A 31 -5.61 -3.41 11.62
CA LYS A 31 -6.41 -4.40 10.88
C LYS A 31 -7.89 -4.19 11.10
N TYR A 32 -8.70 -4.55 10.11
CA TYR A 32 -10.15 -4.52 10.22
C TYR A 32 -10.77 -5.76 9.59
N TYR A 33 -12.01 -6.03 9.95
CA TYR A 33 -12.75 -7.19 9.48
C TYR A 33 -14.09 -6.73 8.86
N ALA A 34 -14.51 -7.40 7.81
CA ALA A 34 -15.83 -7.13 7.22
C ALA A 34 -16.96 -7.47 8.21
N GLY A 35 -18.03 -6.69 8.16
CA GLY A 35 -19.25 -6.93 8.94
C GLY A 35 -19.20 -6.56 10.41
N HIS A 36 -18.04 -6.13 10.93
CA HIS A 36 -17.91 -5.67 12.31
C HIS A 36 -17.58 -4.18 12.31
N ASN A 37 -18.58 -3.33 12.45
CA ASN A 37 -18.51 -1.86 12.43
C ASN A 37 -18.05 -1.25 11.08
N CYS A 38 -17.69 -2.05 10.09
CA CYS A 38 -17.14 -1.59 8.83
C CYS A 38 -18.01 -1.94 7.61
N GLY A 39 -19.07 -2.74 7.79
CA GLY A 39 -19.92 -3.17 6.68
C GLY A 39 -19.22 -4.16 5.73
N TRP A 40 -19.84 -4.36 4.58
CA TRP A 40 -19.41 -5.32 3.56
C TRP A 40 -19.01 -4.64 2.23
N ILE A 41 -19.15 -3.32 2.15
CA ILE A 41 -18.82 -2.53 0.96
C ILE A 41 -17.71 -1.54 1.32
N THR A 42 -16.65 -1.53 0.55
CA THR A 42 -15.53 -0.60 0.71
C THR A 42 -15.89 0.79 0.17
N ALA A 43 -15.09 1.80 0.46
CA ALA A 43 -15.32 3.16 0.00
C ALA A 43 -15.30 3.29 -1.53
N ASP A 44 -14.58 2.41 -2.24
CA ASP A 44 -14.58 2.40 -3.70
C ASP A 44 -15.77 1.63 -4.32
N GLY A 45 -16.68 1.11 -3.47
CA GLY A 45 -17.87 0.38 -3.91
C GLY A 45 -17.66 -1.13 -4.08
N SER A 46 -16.49 -1.65 -3.78
CA SER A 46 -16.21 -3.09 -3.88
C SER A 46 -16.88 -3.86 -2.76
N ARG A 47 -17.45 -5.02 -3.08
CA ARG A 47 -18.03 -5.91 -2.08
C ARG A 47 -16.98 -6.87 -1.53
N ILE A 48 -16.90 -6.95 -0.21
CA ILE A 48 -15.98 -7.85 0.48
C ILE A 48 -16.55 -9.27 0.47
N ASN A 49 -15.72 -10.22 0.03
CA ASN A 49 -15.99 -11.65 0.08
C ASN A 49 -15.05 -12.30 1.09
N GLU A 50 -15.58 -12.77 2.19
CA GLU A 50 -14.79 -13.32 3.31
C GLU A 50 -13.94 -14.52 2.87
N THR A 51 -14.46 -15.38 2.00
CA THR A 51 -13.72 -16.55 1.48
C THR A 51 -12.51 -16.09 0.67
N ARG A 52 -12.67 -15.09 -0.18
CA ARG A 52 -11.56 -14.55 -0.98
C ARG A 52 -10.51 -13.84 -0.13
N VAL A 53 -10.94 -13.17 0.94
CA VAL A 53 -10.01 -12.55 1.92
C VAL A 53 -9.22 -13.65 2.64
N LYS A 54 -9.92 -14.68 3.12
CA LYS A 54 -9.32 -15.79 3.87
C LYS A 54 -8.28 -16.56 3.05
N ASN A 55 -8.52 -16.77 1.77
CA ASN A 55 -7.59 -17.53 0.92
C ASN A 55 -6.54 -16.65 0.22
N GLY A 56 -6.48 -15.36 0.55
CA GLY A 56 -5.45 -14.44 0.04
C GLY A 56 -5.68 -13.93 -1.38
N GLN A 57 -6.87 -14.16 -1.96
CA GLN A 57 -7.20 -13.63 -3.29
C GLN A 57 -7.47 -12.13 -3.27
N ASP A 58 -8.13 -11.64 -2.23
CA ASP A 58 -8.43 -10.23 -2.05
C ASP A 58 -7.57 -9.65 -0.91
N ARG A 59 -6.45 -9.08 -1.28
CA ARG A 59 -5.56 -8.37 -0.36
C ARG A 59 -5.83 -6.88 -0.51
N TRP A 60 -6.68 -6.34 0.35
CA TRP A 60 -7.16 -4.97 0.27
C TRP A 60 -6.75 -4.17 1.50
N VAL A 61 -6.52 -2.88 1.30
CA VAL A 61 -6.19 -1.95 2.37
C VAL A 61 -7.06 -0.71 2.32
N ALA A 62 -7.26 -0.12 3.48
CA ALA A 62 -7.75 1.25 3.65
C ALA A 62 -6.56 2.15 3.97
N LEU A 63 -6.56 3.36 3.43
CA LEU A 63 -5.58 4.38 3.77
C LEU A 63 -6.25 5.57 4.45
N SER A 64 -5.49 6.24 5.30
CA SER A 64 -5.92 7.52 5.86
C SER A 64 -6.05 8.58 4.76
N PRO A 65 -6.99 9.54 4.88
CA PRO A 65 -7.31 10.48 3.80
C PRO A 65 -6.14 11.34 3.31
N ASP A 66 -5.17 11.62 4.17
CA ASP A 66 -3.96 12.37 3.79
C ASP A 66 -3.13 11.67 2.71
N MET A 67 -3.24 10.34 2.59
CA MET A 67 -2.50 9.58 1.59
C MET A 67 -2.99 9.88 0.16
N LYS A 68 -4.27 10.22 -0.02
CA LYS A 68 -4.79 10.65 -1.33
C LYS A 68 -4.10 11.93 -1.82
N LYS A 69 -3.80 12.85 -0.91
CA LYS A 69 -3.07 14.08 -1.23
C LYS A 69 -1.64 13.80 -1.68
N LEU A 70 -1.09 12.66 -1.31
CA LEU A 70 0.25 12.21 -1.72
C LEU A 70 0.23 11.39 -3.01
N GLY A 71 -0.93 11.26 -3.66
CA GLY A 71 -1.05 10.63 -4.97
C GLY A 71 -1.56 9.19 -4.96
N TYR A 72 -1.98 8.66 -3.82
CA TYR A 72 -2.61 7.34 -3.75
C TYR A 72 -4.09 7.43 -4.13
N ASN A 73 -4.52 6.61 -5.07
CA ASN A 73 -5.90 6.58 -5.57
C ASN A 73 -6.50 5.17 -5.42
N PHE A 74 -7.82 5.09 -5.29
CA PHE A 74 -8.51 3.79 -5.28
C PHE A 74 -8.14 2.98 -6.52
N GLY A 75 -7.88 1.69 -6.32
CA GLY A 75 -7.45 0.77 -7.35
C GLY A 75 -5.94 0.66 -7.52
N ASP A 76 -5.17 1.55 -6.91
CA ASP A 76 -3.72 1.47 -6.96
C ASP A 76 -3.21 0.21 -6.29
N THR A 77 -2.20 -0.40 -6.88
CA THR A 77 -1.43 -1.45 -6.25
C THR A 77 -0.38 -0.80 -5.33
N ILE A 78 -0.36 -1.25 -4.09
CA ILE A 78 0.56 -0.77 -3.06
C ILE A 78 1.46 -1.91 -2.66
N ARG A 79 2.75 -1.68 -2.64
CA ARG A 79 3.71 -2.63 -2.10
C ARG A 79 4.00 -2.32 -0.65
N ILE A 80 3.95 -3.36 0.18
CA ILE A 80 4.18 -3.28 1.61
C ILE A 80 5.49 -3.98 1.96
N GLU A 81 6.31 -3.32 2.75
CA GLU A 81 7.52 -3.88 3.35
C GLU A 81 7.49 -3.70 4.85
N SER A 82 7.68 -4.77 5.58
CA SER A 82 7.69 -4.76 7.04
C SER A 82 8.42 -5.99 7.57
N ASP A 83 8.57 -6.05 8.89
CA ASP A 83 9.11 -7.22 9.58
C ASP A 83 8.12 -8.40 9.63
N ASN A 84 6.86 -8.16 9.24
CA ASN A 84 5.82 -9.17 9.25
C ASN A 84 5.63 -9.75 7.84
N PRO A 85 6.02 -11.02 7.61
CA PRO A 85 5.92 -11.63 6.28
C PRO A 85 4.48 -11.74 5.75
N HIS A 86 3.47 -11.78 6.62
CA HIS A 86 2.06 -11.83 6.21
C HIS A 86 1.60 -10.53 5.54
N LEU A 87 2.22 -9.40 5.87
CA LEU A 87 1.87 -8.10 5.31
C LEU A 87 2.67 -7.74 4.07
N ASN A 88 3.81 -8.39 3.85
CA ASN A 88 4.70 -8.07 2.74
C ASN A 88 4.08 -8.43 1.39
N GLY A 89 4.45 -7.67 0.37
CA GLY A 89 4.00 -7.87 -0.99
C GLY A 89 2.95 -6.86 -1.43
N GLN A 90 2.10 -7.25 -2.37
CA GLN A 90 1.17 -6.35 -3.03
C GLN A 90 -0.22 -6.40 -2.40
N TRP A 91 -0.79 -5.21 -2.24
CA TRP A 91 -2.15 -4.98 -1.75
C TRP A 91 -2.83 -3.95 -2.65
N ILE A 92 -4.15 -3.91 -2.66
CA ILE A 92 -4.90 -2.94 -3.46
C ILE A 92 -5.60 -1.96 -2.54
N PHE A 93 -5.46 -0.67 -2.83
CA PHE A 93 -6.13 0.40 -2.11
C PHE A 93 -7.61 0.44 -2.52
N LYS A 94 -8.51 0.08 -1.60
CA LYS A 94 -9.95 -0.07 -1.86
C LYS A 94 -10.83 0.71 -0.89
N ASP A 95 -10.31 1.10 0.26
CA ASP A 95 -11.12 1.65 1.33
C ASP A 95 -10.45 2.86 1.97
N SER A 96 -11.24 3.65 2.69
CA SER A 96 -10.76 4.86 3.36
C SER A 96 -10.98 4.75 4.86
N MET A 97 -9.97 5.18 5.60
CA MET A 97 -10.06 5.29 7.06
C MET A 97 -10.78 6.58 7.46
N SER A 98 -11.17 6.67 8.74
CA SER A 98 -11.77 7.86 9.31
C SER A 98 -10.94 9.12 8.99
N SER A 99 -11.64 10.26 8.82
CA SER A 99 -11.01 11.56 8.57
C SER A 99 -10.04 12.03 9.65
N LYS A 100 -10.14 11.45 10.84
CA LYS A 100 -9.24 11.73 11.98
C LYS A 100 -7.91 10.99 11.88
N LYS A 101 -7.80 9.98 11.02
CA LYS A 101 -6.57 9.20 10.86
C LYS A 101 -5.59 9.90 9.93
N LYS A 102 -4.31 9.81 10.27
CA LYS A 102 -3.20 10.32 9.46
C LYS A 102 -2.06 9.32 9.43
N LYS A 103 -1.36 9.24 8.30
CA LYS A 103 -0.23 8.35 8.09
C LYS A 103 -0.51 6.93 8.59
N SER A 104 -1.68 6.42 8.20
CA SER A 104 -2.20 5.14 8.70
C SER A 104 -2.71 4.28 7.56
N ILE A 105 -2.57 2.98 7.76
CA ILE A 105 -3.07 1.93 6.85
C ILE A 105 -3.81 0.88 7.67
N ASP A 106 -4.91 0.39 7.13
CA ASP A 106 -5.74 -0.61 7.77
C ASP A 106 -5.87 -1.81 6.82
N PHE A 107 -5.42 -2.96 7.28
CA PHE A 107 -5.40 -4.18 6.46
C PHE A 107 -6.70 -4.95 6.65
N LEU A 108 -7.40 -5.22 5.54
CA LEU A 108 -8.55 -6.12 5.55
C LEU A 108 -8.07 -7.55 5.83
N MET A 109 -8.54 -8.11 6.93
CA MET A 109 -8.15 -9.43 7.41
C MET A 109 -9.37 -10.34 7.52
N PRO A 110 -9.18 -11.66 7.40
CA PRO A 110 -10.24 -12.60 7.72
C PRO A 110 -10.52 -12.58 9.24
N ARG A 111 -11.77 -12.84 9.59
CA ARG A 111 -12.17 -12.90 10.99
C ARG A 111 -11.31 -13.91 11.78
N LYS A 112 -11.00 -13.57 13.02
CA LYS A 112 -10.19 -14.39 13.93
C LYS A 112 -8.75 -14.62 13.46
N SER A 113 -8.21 -13.75 12.60
CA SER A 113 -6.80 -13.82 12.23
C SER A 113 -5.92 -13.07 13.22
N ASP A 114 -4.77 -13.67 13.55
CA ASP A 114 -3.75 -13.09 14.41
C ASP A 114 -2.45 -12.83 13.66
N TYR A 115 -2.56 -12.31 12.44
CA TYR A 115 -1.39 -12.11 11.60
C TYR A 115 -0.42 -11.05 12.12
N PHE A 116 -0.89 -10.11 12.93
CA PHE A 116 -0.02 -9.16 13.61
C PHE A 116 -0.73 -8.51 14.80
N ASN A 117 0.06 -7.99 15.72
CA ASN A 117 -0.43 -7.22 16.84
C ASN A 117 -0.54 -5.74 16.45
N ASN A 118 -1.65 -5.10 16.82
CA ASN A 118 -1.83 -3.67 16.65
C ASN A 118 -1.16 -2.91 17.82
N PRO A 119 -0.54 -1.73 17.54
CA PRO A 119 -0.15 -1.21 16.24
C PRO A 119 1.24 -1.70 15.82
N CYS A 120 1.50 -1.70 14.53
CA CYS A 120 2.84 -1.87 13.99
C CYS A 120 3.09 -0.82 12.90
N TYR A 121 4.32 -0.76 12.38
CA TYR A 121 4.67 0.18 11.31
C TYR A 121 5.09 -0.59 10.07
N VAL A 122 4.67 -0.08 8.92
CA VAL A 122 5.01 -0.64 7.62
C VAL A 122 5.49 0.45 6.69
N THR A 123 6.33 0.10 5.74
CA THR A 123 6.72 0.99 4.65
C THR A 123 5.88 0.66 3.43
N ILE A 124 5.30 1.68 2.82
CA ILE A 124 4.48 1.51 1.62
C ILE A 124 5.03 2.33 0.46
N TYR A 125 4.78 1.86 -0.74
CA TYR A 125 4.99 2.62 -1.96
C TYR A 125 4.03 2.16 -3.06
N LYS A 126 3.72 3.11 -3.94
CA LYS A 126 2.83 2.85 -5.06
C LYS A 126 3.59 2.08 -6.14
N VAL A 127 2.98 1.02 -6.63
CA VAL A 127 3.50 0.28 -7.78
C VAL A 127 3.07 1.00 -9.05
N GLU A 128 4.05 1.44 -9.84
CA GLU A 128 3.76 2.08 -11.12
C GLU A 128 3.19 1.05 -12.11
N LYS A 129 2.14 1.45 -12.81
CA LYS A 129 1.60 0.65 -13.91
C LYS A 129 2.54 0.76 -15.11
N ALA A 130 2.95 -0.39 -15.62
CA ALA A 130 3.75 -0.46 -16.84
C ALA A 130 2.96 0.05 -18.05
#